data_cdf57048742782a7e32267c910f9322f
#
_entry.id   cdf57048742782a7e32267c910f9322f
#
_cell.length_a   1.000
_cell.length_b   1.000
_cell.length_c   1.000
_cell.angle_alpha   90.00
_cell.angle_beta   90.00
_cell.angle_gamma   90.00
#
_symmetry.space_group_name_H-M   'P 1'
#
loop_
_entity.id
_entity.type
_entity.pdbx_description
1 polymer ?
#
loop_
_entity_poly.entity_id
_entity_poly.type
_entity_poly.pdbx_seq_one_letter_code
_entity_poly.pdbx_strand_id
1 'polypeptide(L)'
;MTLRVGEPGPVRSPGVRGILCCCTGFVLVIVSASPSVFAQIAIDPTGRSGEPHGPLKEEFQRSIPPPNLMLPIVPLPPETEVPSPPGTIRVFVRDVRVIGHTAFSDTEIAEVTAPFTNRTLLTEDLEQLRLALTLLYVNKGYLTSGAIIPDQDVTSGVITMQIIEGKLTRIDVEGNRWFRSSYLRDRLELGIRTPVSLDPLQEQLQLLQQDRRIELVNAELRPGDQQGDGVLNVRVADKNPFHATLEVNNYQTPLVGEIRGIGTLSDDNLTGHGDQLSLSYGQSSGALPILDASYSLPFNRYGTTFSPYYRRYDFKLIEQPFTPLNIKANSEIIGMSLRQPI
;
A
#
# COMPACT_ATOMS: atom_id res chain seq x y z
N MET A 1 -21.54 -75.92 -12.80
CA MET A 1 -21.30 -75.08 -13.99
C MET A 1 -20.68 -73.81 -13.47
N THR A 2 -19.35 -73.81 -13.45
CA THR A 2 -18.52 -72.76 -12.79
C THR A 2 -17.87 -71.91 -13.88
N LEU A 3 -18.21 -70.61 -13.90
CA LEU A 3 -17.57 -69.64 -14.79
C LEU A 3 -16.42 -68.97 -14.04
N ARG A 4 -15.20 -69.15 -14.56
CA ARG A 4 -14.01 -68.42 -14.19
C ARG A 4 -13.99 -67.08 -14.94
N VAL A 5 -13.76 -66.01 -14.22
CA VAL A 5 -13.42 -64.67 -14.78
C VAL A 5 -11.91 -64.48 -14.65
N GLY A 6 -11.26 -64.15 -15.81
CA GLY A 6 -9.82 -64.00 -15.91
C GLY A 6 -9.32 -62.63 -15.42
N GLU A 7 -8.14 -62.67 -14.84
CA GLU A 7 -7.37 -61.49 -14.44
C GLU A 7 -6.72 -60.80 -15.66
N PRO A 8 -6.63 -59.47 -15.72
CA PRO A 8 -5.79 -58.78 -16.71
C PRO A 8 -4.35 -58.61 -16.19
N GLY A 9 -3.39 -58.93 -17.06
CA GLY A 9 -1.97 -58.88 -16.82
C GLY A 9 -1.38 -57.47 -16.78
N PRO A 10 -0.13 -57.31 -16.34
CA PRO A 10 0.51 -56.03 -16.05
C PRO A 10 1.03 -55.33 -17.32
N VAL A 11 0.68 -54.03 -17.40
CA VAL A 11 1.23 -53.12 -18.43
C VAL A 11 2.60 -52.61 -17.98
N ARG A 12 3.60 -52.86 -18.83
CA ARG A 12 4.98 -52.37 -18.69
C ARG A 12 5.05 -50.85 -19.04
N SER A 13 5.60 -50.05 -18.14
CA SER A 13 6.04 -48.68 -18.41
C SER A 13 7.51 -48.65 -18.87
N PRO A 14 7.88 -47.76 -19.82
CA PRO A 14 9.28 -47.57 -20.21
C PRO A 14 10.00 -46.65 -19.24
N GLY A 15 11.22 -47.02 -18.86
CA GLY A 15 12.10 -46.33 -17.93
C GLY A 15 12.65 -45.03 -18.47
N VAL A 16 12.74 -44.06 -17.58
CA VAL A 16 13.58 -42.86 -17.76
C VAL A 16 14.66 -42.87 -16.68
N ARG A 17 15.90 -42.81 -17.16
CA ARG A 17 17.13 -42.78 -16.37
C ARG A 17 17.24 -41.48 -15.56
N GLY A 18 17.62 -41.61 -14.30
CA GLY A 18 17.86 -40.52 -13.40
C GLY A 18 19.13 -39.70 -13.69
N ILE A 19 19.07 -38.43 -13.32
CA ILE A 19 20.24 -37.62 -12.98
C ILE A 19 19.94 -37.06 -11.59
N LEU A 20 20.75 -37.53 -10.65
CA LEU A 20 20.77 -37.07 -9.26
C LEU A 20 21.56 -35.76 -9.24
N CYS A 21 20.89 -34.64 -8.92
CA CYS A 21 21.55 -33.39 -8.55
C CYS A 21 20.95 -32.89 -7.24
N CYS A 22 21.79 -32.93 -6.22
CA CYS A 22 21.50 -32.52 -4.86
C CYS A 22 21.49 -30.99 -4.80
N CYS A 23 20.33 -30.40 -4.62
CA CYS A 23 20.22 -29.00 -4.16
C CYS A 23 19.01 -28.89 -3.25
N THR A 24 19.27 -28.46 -2.03
CA THR A 24 18.32 -28.07 -1.00
C THR A 24 17.25 -27.15 -1.60
N GLY A 25 16.07 -27.67 -1.82
CA GLY A 25 14.99 -27.00 -2.55
C GLY A 25 13.78 -26.76 -1.69
N PHE A 26 13.41 -25.54 -1.64
CA PHE A 26 12.08 -25.06 -1.35
C PHE A 26 11.06 -25.81 -2.21
N VAL A 27 10.14 -26.52 -1.59
CA VAL A 27 9.02 -27.14 -2.30
C VAL A 27 8.00 -26.04 -2.64
N LEU A 28 8.06 -25.56 -3.86
CA LEU A 28 7.02 -24.73 -4.47
C LEU A 28 5.88 -25.67 -4.91
N VAL A 29 4.83 -25.80 -4.12
CA VAL A 29 3.61 -26.49 -4.53
C VAL A 29 2.83 -25.57 -5.48
N ILE A 30 3.04 -25.79 -6.78
CA ILE A 30 2.16 -25.21 -7.81
C ILE A 30 0.89 -26.05 -7.83
N VAL A 31 -0.17 -25.55 -7.21
CA VAL A 31 -1.51 -26.11 -7.34
C VAL A 31 -2.07 -25.62 -8.67
N SER A 32 -2.04 -26.47 -9.68
CA SER A 32 -2.80 -26.29 -10.92
C SER A 32 -4.28 -26.44 -10.61
N ALA A 33 -5.02 -25.33 -10.65
CA ALA A 33 -6.45 -25.30 -10.45
C ALA A 33 -7.16 -25.90 -11.64
N SER A 34 -7.65 -27.14 -11.48
CA SER A 34 -8.78 -27.64 -12.28
C SER A 34 -10.08 -27.20 -11.61
N PRO A 35 -11.07 -26.65 -12.31
CA PRO A 35 -12.34 -26.27 -11.71
C PRO A 35 -13.25 -27.49 -11.55
N SER A 36 -13.05 -28.27 -10.51
CA SER A 36 -14.07 -29.16 -10.00
C SER A 36 -14.70 -28.49 -8.78
N VAL A 37 -15.86 -27.89 -9.02
CA VAL A 37 -16.76 -27.40 -7.97
C VAL A 37 -17.27 -28.60 -7.19
N PHE A 38 -16.51 -29.06 -6.22
CA PHE A 38 -17.04 -29.77 -5.08
C PHE A 38 -17.30 -28.74 -4.00
N ALA A 39 -18.55 -28.32 -3.88
CA ALA A 39 -19.04 -27.70 -2.67
C ALA A 39 -18.85 -28.71 -1.53
N GLN A 40 -17.66 -28.77 -0.93
CA GLN A 40 -17.52 -29.31 0.40
C GLN A 40 -18.28 -28.34 1.31
N ILE A 41 -19.49 -28.72 1.69
CA ILE A 41 -20.14 -28.16 2.87
C ILE A 41 -19.20 -28.52 4.02
N ALA A 42 -18.26 -27.66 4.34
CA ALA A 42 -17.53 -27.75 5.59
C ALA A 42 -18.59 -27.52 6.69
N ILE A 43 -19.04 -28.62 7.28
CA ILE A 43 -19.86 -28.55 8.50
C ILE A 43 -18.90 -27.98 9.55
N ASP A 44 -18.98 -26.68 9.77
CA ASP A 44 -18.32 -26.04 10.89
C ASP A 44 -18.99 -26.55 12.17
N PRO A 45 -18.34 -27.40 12.98
CA PRO A 45 -18.93 -27.98 14.17
C PRO A 45 -19.28 -26.92 15.22
N THR A 46 -18.86 -25.66 15.01
CA THR A 46 -19.13 -24.53 15.90
C THR A 46 -20.42 -23.79 15.58
N GLY A 47 -21.13 -24.18 14.51
CA GLY A 47 -22.36 -23.53 14.07
C GLY A 47 -22.15 -22.18 13.38
N ARG A 48 -20.89 -21.77 13.10
CA ARG A 48 -20.62 -20.52 12.39
C ARG A 48 -21.02 -20.55 10.92
N SER A 49 -21.11 -21.73 10.30
CA SER A 49 -21.54 -21.87 8.90
C SER A 49 -23.02 -21.52 8.67
N GLY A 50 -23.78 -21.27 9.72
CA GLY A 50 -25.16 -20.82 9.69
C GLY A 50 -25.38 -19.48 10.39
N GLU A 51 -24.33 -18.80 10.86
CA GLU A 51 -24.51 -17.42 11.34
C GLU A 51 -25.06 -16.63 10.14
N PRO A 52 -26.31 -16.11 10.20
CA PRO A 52 -26.70 -15.08 9.28
C PRO A 52 -25.65 -14.00 9.49
N HIS A 53 -24.88 -13.67 8.45
CA HIS A 53 -24.08 -12.45 8.47
C HIS A 53 -25.04 -11.39 9.00
N GLY A 54 -24.81 -10.95 10.25
CA GLY A 54 -25.68 -9.96 10.87
C GLY A 54 -25.85 -8.83 9.87
N PRO A 55 -26.96 -8.11 9.83
CA PRO A 55 -27.29 -7.20 8.75
C PRO A 55 -25.98 -6.55 8.35
N LEU A 56 -25.58 -6.81 7.09
CA LEU A 56 -24.33 -6.23 6.55
C LEU A 56 -24.39 -4.83 7.10
N LYS A 57 -23.53 -4.53 8.11
CA LYS A 57 -23.36 -3.14 8.50
C LYS A 57 -23.09 -2.52 7.17
N GLU A 58 -24.11 -1.86 6.59
CA GLU A 58 -23.87 -0.97 5.48
C GLU A 58 -22.72 -0.15 6.00
N GLU A 59 -21.55 -0.55 5.58
CA GLU A 59 -20.36 0.24 5.77
C GLU A 59 -20.76 1.49 5.01
N PHE A 60 -21.38 2.42 5.75
CA PHE A 60 -21.66 3.75 5.25
C PHE A 60 -20.37 4.11 4.57
N GLN A 61 -20.39 4.17 3.24
CA GLN A 61 -19.29 4.69 2.46
C GLN A 61 -19.09 6.11 3.01
N ARG A 62 -18.31 6.18 4.11
CA ARG A 62 -17.83 7.45 4.59
C ARG A 62 -17.05 7.97 3.42
N SER A 63 -17.55 9.04 2.82
CA SER A 63 -16.77 9.80 1.87
C SER A 63 -15.52 10.23 2.63
N ILE A 64 -14.42 9.47 2.41
CA ILE A 64 -13.12 9.78 3.00
C ILE A 64 -12.71 11.08 2.32
N PRO A 65 -12.56 12.19 3.05
CA PRO A 65 -12.11 13.42 2.45
C PRO A 65 -10.73 13.16 1.81
N PRO A 66 -10.46 13.70 0.62
CA PRO A 66 -9.15 13.55 0.01
C PRO A 66 -8.08 14.10 0.95
N PRO A 67 -6.88 13.51 0.98
CA PRO A 67 -5.76 14.04 1.76
C PRO A 67 -5.49 15.49 1.35
N ASN A 68 -5.34 16.35 2.33
CA ASN A 68 -5.02 17.76 2.07
C ASN A 68 -3.53 17.87 1.78
N LEU A 69 -3.17 17.88 0.50
CA LEU A 69 -1.81 18.11 0.04
C LEU A 69 -1.62 19.61 -0.26
N MET A 70 -0.92 20.31 0.62
CA MET A 70 -0.48 21.68 0.37
C MET A 70 0.75 21.66 -0.53
N LEU A 71 0.56 22.10 -1.76
CA LEU A 71 1.66 22.25 -2.72
C LEU A 71 2.36 23.59 -2.49
N PRO A 72 3.68 23.68 -2.73
CA PRO A 72 4.36 24.95 -2.72
C PRO A 72 3.72 25.86 -3.77
N ILE A 73 3.44 27.10 -3.39
CA ILE A 73 3.03 28.14 -4.34
C ILE A 73 4.25 28.37 -5.23
N VAL A 74 4.21 27.90 -6.48
CA VAL A 74 5.18 28.32 -7.48
C VAL A 74 4.89 29.79 -7.75
N PRO A 75 5.73 30.74 -7.33
CA PRO A 75 5.48 32.14 -7.62
C PRO A 75 5.57 32.31 -9.14
N LEU A 76 4.43 32.49 -9.80
CA LEU A 76 4.44 33.01 -11.15
C LEU A 76 5.11 34.38 -11.10
N PRO A 77 6.11 34.63 -11.94
CA PRO A 77 6.70 35.96 -12.02
C PRO A 77 5.57 36.96 -12.26
N PRO A 78 5.53 38.08 -11.53
CA PRO A 78 4.54 39.09 -11.81
C PRO A 78 4.67 39.50 -13.29
N GLU A 79 3.57 39.55 -14.02
CA GLU A 79 3.46 40.18 -15.33
C GLU A 79 3.68 41.72 -15.19
N THR A 80 4.77 42.10 -14.62
CA THR A 80 5.15 43.50 -14.59
C THR A 80 5.99 43.72 -15.84
N GLU A 81 5.48 44.47 -16.80
CA GLU A 81 6.29 45.13 -17.80
C GLU A 81 7.29 46.02 -17.07
N VAL A 82 8.40 45.47 -16.64
CA VAL A 82 9.52 46.25 -16.12
C VAL A 82 10.15 46.90 -17.34
N PRO A 83 10.24 48.24 -17.39
CA PRO A 83 10.96 48.91 -18.47
C PRO A 83 12.39 48.34 -18.48
N SER A 84 12.78 47.79 -19.62
CA SER A 84 14.11 47.20 -19.79
C SER A 84 15.19 48.21 -19.39
N PRO A 85 16.07 47.91 -18.41
CA PRO A 85 17.13 48.81 -18.01
C PRO A 85 18.08 49.03 -19.19
N PRO A 86 18.70 50.22 -19.33
CA PRO A 86 19.66 50.49 -20.40
C PRO A 86 20.88 49.59 -20.18
N GLY A 87 21.04 48.58 -21.04
CA GLY A 87 22.08 47.56 -20.97
C GLY A 87 21.63 46.16 -21.35
N THR A 88 20.53 46.04 -22.10
CA THR A 88 19.99 44.75 -22.59
C THR A 88 21.07 44.00 -23.39
N ILE A 89 21.60 42.93 -22.82
CA ILE A 89 22.56 42.05 -23.49
C ILE A 89 21.82 41.34 -24.63
N ARG A 90 22.34 41.47 -25.85
CA ARG A 90 21.81 40.77 -27.04
C ARG A 90 22.80 39.69 -27.43
N VAL A 91 22.32 38.45 -27.49
CA VAL A 91 23.16 37.31 -27.87
C VAL A 91 22.52 36.62 -29.07
N PHE A 92 23.27 36.40 -30.14
CA PHE A 92 22.81 35.55 -31.23
C PHE A 92 22.93 34.09 -30.77
N VAL A 93 21.80 33.38 -30.64
CA VAL A 93 21.73 31.99 -30.20
C VAL A 93 21.53 31.10 -31.42
N ARG A 94 22.59 30.35 -31.74
CA ARG A 94 22.56 29.34 -32.80
C ARG A 94 21.89 28.08 -32.36
N ASP A 95 22.19 27.67 -31.09
CA ASP A 95 21.69 26.41 -30.52
C ASP A 95 21.50 26.55 -29.01
N VAL A 96 20.52 25.78 -28.48
CA VAL A 96 20.26 25.68 -27.04
C VAL A 96 20.54 24.24 -26.60
N ARG A 97 21.54 24.10 -25.73
CA ARG A 97 21.90 22.82 -25.13
C ARG A 97 21.25 22.71 -23.76
N VAL A 98 20.40 21.69 -23.56
CA VAL A 98 19.78 21.40 -22.27
C VAL A 98 20.46 20.19 -21.65
N ILE A 99 20.93 20.32 -20.41
CA ILE A 99 21.60 19.25 -19.66
C ILE A 99 20.89 18.96 -18.35
N GLY A 100 21.07 17.73 -17.81
CA GLY A 100 20.52 17.34 -16.50
C GLY A 100 19.06 16.88 -16.51
N HIS A 101 18.43 16.68 -17.67
CA HIS A 101 17.09 16.13 -17.81
C HIS A 101 17.14 14.60 -17.94
N THR A 102 16.28 13.91 -17.23
CA THR A 102 16.07 12.44 -17.32
C THR A 102 14.61 12.07 -17.48
N ALA A 103 13.69 12.96 -17.10
CA ALA A 103 12.25 12.73 -17.16
C ALA A 103 11.65 12.92 -18.56
N PHE A 104 12.31 13.66 -19.43
CA PHE A 104 11.87 13.99 -20.80
C PHE A 104 12.89 13.54 -21.82
N SER A 105 12.40 13.21 -23.03
CA SER A 105 13.26 12.90 -24.17
C SER A 105 13.86 14.17 -24.78
N ASP A 106 14.97 14.02 -25.50
CA ASP A 106 15.60 15.11 -26.21
C ASP A 106 14.64 15.76 -27.23
N THR A 107 13.68 15.00 -27.78
CA THR A 107 12.67 15.51 -28.72
C THR A 107 11.68 16.44 -28.04
N GLU A 108 11.18 16.10 -26.85
CA GLU A 108 10.26 16.97 -26.09
C GLU A 108 10.96 18.27 -25.64
N ILE A 109 12.22 18.17 -25.24
CA ILE A 109 13.03 19.34 -24.91
C ILE A 109 13.27 20.21 -26.14
N ALA A 110 13.56 19.61 -27.31
CA ALA A 110 13.80 20.33 -28.55
C ALA A 110 12.54 21.11 -29.03
N GLU A 111 11.34 20.57 -28.83
CA GLU A 111 10.09 21.27 -29.12
C GLU A 111 9.97 22.58 -28.33
N VAL A 112 10.35 22.58 -27.06
CA VAL A 112 10.31 23.77 -26.21
C VAL A 112 11.40 24.78 -26.58
N THR A 113 12.60 24.30 -26.97
CA THR A 113 13.75 25.19 -27.29
C THR A 113 13.74 25.71 -28.72
N ALA A 114 13.05 25.05 -29.67
CA ALA A 114 13.01 25.41 -31.08
C ALA A 114 12.67 26.90 -31.34
N PRO A 115 11.70 27.56 -30.67
CA PRO A 115 11.39 28.96 -30.87
C PRO A 115 12.51 29.92 -30.52
N PHE A 116 13.52 29.44 -29.75
CA PHE A 116 14.62 30.24 -29.22
C PHE A 116 15.95 30.02 -29.96
N THR A 117 16.00 29.20 -30.98
CA THR A 117 17.18 28.89 -31.79
C THR A 117 17.25 29.73 -33.05
N ASN A 118 18.45 29.94 -33.59
CA ASN A 118 18.77 30.68 -34.81
C ASN A 118 18.23 32.14 -34.84
N ARG A 119 18.23 32.79 -33.67
CA ARG A 119 17.77 34.20 -33.57
C ARG A 119 18.59 34.94 -32.49
N THR A 120 18.51 36.28 -32.52
CA THR A 120 19.05 37.10 -31.45
C THR A 120 18.06 37.13 -30.30
N LEU A 121 18.54 36.69 -29.11
CA LEU A 121 17.76 36.70 -27.88
C LEU A 121 18.17 37.87 -26.99
N LEU A 122 17.19 38.42 -26.31
CA LEU A 122 17.33 39.35 -25.22
C LEU A 122 17.41 38.58 -23.90
N THR A 123 17.79 39.26 -22.82
CA THR A 123 17.76 38.67 -21.47
C THR A 123 16.36 38.15 -21.09
N GLU A 124 15.34 38.89 -21.48
CA GLU A 124 13.92 38.52 -21.29
C GLU A 124 13.55 37.21 -22.03
N ASP A 125 14.06 37.04 -23.26
CA ASP A 125 13.82 35.79 -24.03
C ASP A 125 14.46 34.57 -23.35
N LEU A 126 15.66 34.75 -22.75
CA LEU A 126 16.33 33.69 -21.99
C LEU A 126 15.57 33.32 -20.72
N GLU A 127 14.98 34.29 -20.04
CA GLU A 127 14.10 34.02 -18.88
C GLU A 127 12.81 33.35 -19.31
N GLN A 128 12.24 33.72 -20.46
CA GLN A 128 11.08 33.00 -21.02
C GLN A 128 11.40 31.56 -21.37
N LEU A 129 12.57 31.28 -21.96
CA LEU A 129 13.05 29.92 -22.21
C LEU A 129 13.20 29.12 -20.90
N ARG A 130 13.84 29.73 -19.88
CA ARG A 130 13.99 29.12 -18.56
C ARG A 130 12.63 28.79 -17.95
N LEU A 131 11.68 29.73 -18.03
CA LEU A 131 10.33 29.53 -17.53
C LEU A 131 9.58 28.44 -18.32
N ALA A 132 9.69 28.41 -19.64
CA ALA A 132 9.06 27.40 -20.49
C ALA A 132 9.56 25.98 -20.15
N LEU A 133 10.87 25.82 -19.97
CA LEU A 133 11.44 24.54 -19.53
C LEU A 133 10.99 24.16 -18.11
N THR A 134 10.90 25.12 -17.19
CA THR A 134 10.40 24.88 -15.84
C THR A 134 8.91 24.46 -15.87
N LEU A 135 8.09 25.15 -16.65
CA LEU A 135 6.66 24.83 -16.79
C LEU A 135 6.43 23.46 -17.44
N LEU A 136 7.30 23.01 -18.35
CA LEU A 136 7.23 21.65 -18.88
C LEU A 136 7.28 20.61 -17.76
N TYR A 137 8.18 20.79 -16.79
CA TYR A 137 8.30 19.92 -15.62
C TYR A 137 7.11 20.05 -14.66
N VAL A 138 6.73 21.27 -14.31
CA VAL A 138 5.63 21.55 -13.37
C VAL A 138 4.31 20.99 -13.89
N ASN A 139 4.00 21.19 -15.18
CA ASN A 139 2.78 20.71 -15.81
C ASN A 139 2.65 19.18 -15.86
N LYS A 140 3.79 18.49 -15.76
CA LYS A 140 3.85 17.00 -15.66
C LYS A 140 3.99 16.50 -14.22
N GLY A 141 3.77 17.37 -13.23
CA GLY A 141 3.77 17.02 -11.81
C GLY A 141 5.14 17.00 -11.12
N TYR A 142 6.22 17.45 -11.79
CA TYR A 142 7.57 17.54 -11.20
C TYR A 142 7.78 18.88 -10.52
N LEU A 143 7.08 19.15 -9.41
CA LEU A 143 6.97 20.48 -8.79
C LEU A 143 8.26 21.04 -8.22
N THR A 144 9.23 20.19 -7.87
CA THR A 144 10.52 20.59 -7.30
C THR A 144 11.62 20.69 -8.34
N SER A 145 11.28 20.45 -9.63
CA SER A 145 12.22 20.52 -10.75
C SER A 145 12.11 21.84 -11.48
N GLY A 146 13.21 22.32 -12.04
CA GLY A 146 13.22 23.55 -12.80
C GLY A 146 14.51 23.75 -13.59
N ALA A 147 14.47 24.73 -14.50
CA ALA A 147 15.61 25.15 -15.32
C ALA A 147 16.35 26.33 -14.66
N ILE A 148 17.67 26.33 -14.78
CA ILE A 148 18.54 27.45 -14.44
C ILE A 148 19.45 27.77 -15.62
N ILE A 149 19.93 29.00 -15.65
CA ILE A 149 20.94 29.47 -16.59
C ILE A 149 22.28 29.53 -15.81
N PRO A 150 23.20 28.58 -16.01
CA PRO A 150 24.50 28.61 -15.35
C PRO A 150 25.35 29.75 -15.90
N ASP A 151 26.34 30.18 -15.13
CA ASP A 151 27.36 31.11 -15.62
C ASP A 151 28.11 30.46 -16.79
N GLN A 152 28.11 31.13 -17.94
CA GLN A 152 28.64 30.57 -19.18
C GLN A 152 29.17 31.65 -20.14
N ASP A 153 30.09 31.25 -21.01
CA ASP A 153 30.52 32.07 -22.15
C ASP A 153 29.58 31.81 -23.33
N VAL A 154 28.95 32.88 -23.80
CA VAL A 154 27.96 32.84 -24.89
C VAL A 154 28.56 33.23 -26.25
N THR A 155 29.86 33.44 -26.35
CA THR A 155 30.54 33.89 -27.61
C THR A 155 30.42 32.85 -28.73
N SER A 156 30.26 31.57 -28.39
CA SER A 156 30.05 30.48 -29.36
C SER A 156 28.66 30.46 -30.00
N GLY A 157 27.71 31.25 -29.48
CA GLY A 157 26.30 31.21 -29.88
C GLY A 157 25.57 30.00 -29.40
N VAL A 158 26.11 29.20 -28.48
CA VAL A 158 25.44 28.07 -27.84
C VAL A 158 25.11 28.46 -26.40
N ILE A 159 23.83 28.41 -26.05
CA ILE A 159 23.34 28.64 -24.68
C ILE A 159 23.11 27.31 -24.00
N THR A 160 23.67 27.11 -22.82
CA THR A 160 23.45 25.94 -21.98
C THR A 160 22.37 26.26 -20.94
N MET A 161 21.31 25.47 -20.93
CA MET A 161 20.31 25.48 -19.88
C MET A 161 20.51 24.23 -19.03
N GLN A 162 20.53 24.39 -17.72
CA GLN A 162 20.65 23.24 -16.80
C GLN A 162 19.32 22.96 -16.12
N ILE A 163 18.86 21.74 -16.26
CA ILE A 163 17.70 21.25 -15.49
C ILE A 163 18.20 20.71 -14.16
N ILE A 164 17.55 21.14 -13.10
CA ILE A 164 17.71 20.56 -11.76
C ILE A 164 16.46 19.75 -11.51
N GLU A 165 16.60 18.44 -11.62
CA GLU A 165 15.51 17.52 -11.31
C GLU A 165 15.38 17.34 -9.80
N GLY A 166 14.16 17.58 -9.30
CA GLY A 166 13.88 17.59 -7.88
C GLY A 166 13.95 16.21 -7.26
N LYS A 167 14.52 16.12 -6.06
CA LYS A 167 14.55 14.91 -5.24
C LYS A 167 13.99 15.20 -3.85
N LEU A 168 13.37 14.20 -3.25
CA LEU A 168 12.95 14.27 -1.86
C LEU A 168 14.12 13.82 -0.98
N THR A 169 14.60 14.71 -0.12
CA THR A 169 15.75 14.44 0.75
C THR A 169 15.32 13.98 2.13
N ARG A 170 14.10 14.34 2.55
CA ARG A 170 13.59 13.99 3.88
C ARG A 170 12.07 13.90 3.90
N ILE A 171 11.57 12.98 4.72
CA ILE A 171 10.16 12.88 5.09
C ILE A 171 10.06 13.03 6.60
N ASP A 172 9.41 14.08 7.05
CA ASP A 172 9.12 14.32 8.44
C ASP A 172 7.67 13.92 8.72
N VAL A 173 7.48 12.98 9.66
CA VAL A 173 6.15 12.51 10.07
C VAL A 173 5.89 12.94 11.51
N GLU A 174 4.78 13.64 11.70
CA GLU A 174 4.39 14.26 12.96
C GLU A 174 2.93 13.95 13.32
N GLY A 175 2.59 14.06 14.60
CA GLY A 175 1.21 13.96 15.11
C GLY A 175 0.74 12.53 15.34
N ASN A 176 1.45 11.52 14.85
CA ASN A 176 1.17 10.11 15.11
C ASN A 176 1.45 9.78 16.57
N ARG A 177 0.49 9.13 17.22
CA ARG A 177 0.57 8.69 18.61
C ARG A 177 0.79 7.19 18.73
N TRP A 178 0.11 6.42 17.90
CA TRP A 178 0.05 4.98 17.95
C TRP A 178 0.91 4.32 16.86
N PHE A 179 0.91 4.88 15.67
CA PHE A 179 1.82 4.42 14.60
C PHE A 179 3.24 4.89 14.85
N ARG A 180 4.21 4.05 14.49
CA ARG A 180 5.61 4.47 14.41
C ARG A 180 5.85 5.34 13.18
N SER A 181 6.57 6.45 13.34
CA SER A 181 6.90 7.35 12.22
C SER A 181 7.72 6.63 11.14
N SER A 182 8.57 5.66 11.49
CA SER A 182 9.31 4.83 10.53
C SER A 182 8.37 4.02 9.64
N TYR A 183 7.34 3.40 10.22
CA TYR A 183 6.36 2.61 9.47
C TYR A 183 5.59 3.46 8.43
N LEU A 184 5.18 4.67 8.82
CA LEU A 184 4.50 5.59 7.92
C LEU A 184 5.44 6.10 6.82
N ARG A 185 6.69 6.41 7.17
CA ARG A 185 7.71 6.86 6.23
C ARG A 185 8.02 5.80 5.19
N ASP A 186 8.26 4.55 5.58
CA ASP A 186 8.58 3.44 4.68
C ASP A 186 7.50 3.22 3.62
N ARG A 187 6.23 3.49 3.96
CA ARG A 187 5.11 3.41 3.02
C ARG A 187 5.08 4.59 2.05
N LEU A 188 5.34 5.80 2.55
CA LEU A 188 5.41 7.00 1.70
C LEU A 188 6.58 6.93 0.71
N GLU A 189 7.70 6.32 1.12
CA GLU A 189 8.88 6.13 0.26
C GLU A 189 8.57 5.29 -1.00
N LEU A 190 7.53 4.45 -1.00
CA LEU A 190 7.12 3.70 -2.19
C LEU A 190 6.67 4.60 -3.34
N GLY A 191 6.13 5.78 -3.05
CA GLY A 191 5.71 6.77 -4.04
C GLY A 191 6.82 7.74 -4.47
N ILE A 192 8.03 7.61 -3.89
CA ILE A 192 9.12 8.55 -4.16
C ILE A 192 10.02 7.99 -5.26
N ARG A 193 10.20 8.79 -6.30
CA ARG A 193 11.13 8.55 -7.41
C ARG A 193 11.92 9.83 -7.66
N THR A 194 13.02 9.74 -8.34
CA THR A 194 13.79 10.90 -8.81
C THR A 194 13.67 10.97 -10.33
N PRO A 195 13.18 12.10 -10.89
CA PRO A 195 12.64 13.28 -10.21
C PRO A 195 11.33 13.00 -9.47
N VAL A 196 11.07 13.81 -8.41
CA VAL A 196 9.86 13.66 -7.59
C VAL A 196 8.63 14.01 -8.41
N SER A 197 7.75 13.01 -8.59
CA SER A 197 6.45 13.18 -9.22
C SER A 197 5.32 13.26 -8.18
N LEU A 198 4.38 14.15 -8.44
CA LEU A 198 3.22 14.38 -7.57
C LEU A 198 2.28 13.18 -7.50
N ASP A 199 1.99 12.53 -8.66
CA ASP A 199 0.96 11.49 -8.75
C ASP A 199 1.25 10.26 -7.88
N PRO A 200 2.46 9.64 -7.92
CA PRO A 200 2.76 8.51 -7.04
C PRO A 200 2.76 8.90 -5.56
N LEU A 201 3.15 10.13 -5.23
CA LEU A 201 3.12 10.62 -3.86
C LEU A 201 1.68 10.78 -3.35
N GLN A 202 0.80 11.34 -4.17
CA GLN A 202 -0.63 11.47 -3.86
C GLN A 202 -1.28 10.10 -3.67
N GLU A 203 -0.94 9.12 -4.50
CA GLU A 203 -1.43 7.75 -4.37
C GLU A 203 -1.08 7.16 -3.00
N GLN A 204 0.18 7.29 -2.56
CA GLN A 204 0.59 6.79 -1.24
C GLN A 204 -0.09 7.52 -0.09
N LEU A 205 -0.28 8.84 -0.20
CA LEU A 205 -1.03 9.61 0.80
C LEU A 205 -2.50 9.18 0.86
N GLN A 206 -3.13 8.90 -0.29
CA GLN A 206 -4.50 8.38 -0.36
C GLN A 206 -4.61 6.99 0.26
N LEU A 207 -3.63 6.09 0.01
CA LEU A 207 -3.60 4.76 0.62
C LEU A 207 -3.48 4.85 2.14
N LEU A 208 -2.68 5.77 2.66
CA LEU A 208 -2.62 6.04 4.10
C LEU A 208 -3.94 6.59 4.65
N GLN A 209 -4.57 7.52 3.94
CA GLN A 209 -5.87 8.10 4.35
C GLN A 209 -7.00 7.06 4.35
N GLN A 210 -6.92 6.02 3.51
CA GLN A 210 -7.90 4.92 3.46
C GLN A 210 -7.75 3.94 4.64
N ASP A 211 -6.64 3.98 5.36
CA ASP A 211 -6.47 3.14 6.54
C ASP A 211 -7.47 3.57 7.64
N ARG A 212 -8.36 2.66 8.03
CA ARG A 212 -9.40 2.93 9.05
C ARG A 212 -8.86 3.41 10.39
N ARG A 213 -7.59 3.13 10.69
CA ARG A 213 -6.88 3.50 11.92
C ARG A 213 -6.37 4.94 11.88
N ILE A 214 -6.34 5.54 10.69
CA ILE A 214 -5.93 6.92 10.48
C ILE A 214 -7.19 7.79 10.36
N GLU A 215 -7.19 8.91 11.05
CA GLU A 215 -8.28 9.87 11.01
C GLU A 215 -8.04 10.94 9.95
N LEU A 216 -6.80 11.46 9.92
CA LEU A 216 -6.43 12.55 9.02
C LEU A 216 -4.97 12.44 8.58
N VAL A 217 -4.72 12.72 7.30
CA VAL A 217 -3.40 12.89 6.72
C VAL A 217 -3.33 14.27 6.06
N ASN A 218 -2.44 15.12 6.52
CA ASN A 218 -2.09 16.39 5.88
C ASN A 218 -0.63 16.33 5.46
N ALA A 219 -0.33 16.65 4.21
CA ALA A 219 1.01 16.67 3.69
C ALA A 219 1.36 18.04 3.12
N GLU A 220 2.59 18.47 3.32
CA GLU A 220 3.14 19.71 2.81
C GLU A 220 4.52 19.46 2.23
N LEU A 221 4.70 19.82 0.97
CA LEU A 221 5.99 19.75 0.30
C LEU A 221 6.69 21.12 0.44
N ARG A 222 7.85 21.14 1.06
CA ARG A 222 8.66 22.34 1.27
C ARG A 222 9.97 22.26 0.50
N PRO A 223 10.56 23.39 0.08
CA PRO A 223 11.93 23.42 -0.41
C PRO A 223 12.90 22.90 0.66
N GLY A 224 13.92 22.16 0.23
CA GLY A 224 15.02 21.75 1.07
C GLY A 224 16.17 22.74 1.11
N ASP A 225 17.31 22.28 1.61
CA ASP A 225 18.50 23.14 1.82
C ASP A 225 19.22 23.46 0.52
N GLN A 226 19.09 22.62 -0.50
CA GLN A 226 19.73 22.81 -1.81
C GLN A 226 18.67 22.99 -2.90
N GLN A 227 19.06 23.62 -3.99
CA GLN A 227 18.21 23.79 -5.15
C GLN A 227 17.80 22.43 -5.73
N GLY A 228 16.50 22.20 -5.92
CA GLY A 228 15.94 20.91 -6.32
C GLY A 228 15.65 19.96 -5.17
N ASP A 229 16.14 20.21 -3.95
CA ASP A 229 15.79 19.41 -2.79
C ASP A 229 14.37 19.73 -2.30
N GLY A 230 13.64 18.69 -1.91
CA GLY A 230 12.35 18.79 -1.27
C GLY A 230 12.32 18.10 0.09
N VAL A 231 11.54 18.63 1.00
CA VAL A 231 11.20 18.01 2.30
C VAL A 231 9.70 17.82 2.36
N LEU A 232 9.25 16.60 2.61
CA LEU A 232 7.84 16.28 2.79
C LEU A 232 7.51 16.25 4.27
N ASN A 233 6.70 17.20 4.73
CA ASN A 233 6.14 17.18 6.08
C ASN A 233 4.77 16.53 6.03
N VAL A 234 4.57 15.45 6.80
CA VAL A 234 3.30 14.72 6.87
C VAL A 234 2.81 14.72 8.30
N ARG A 235 1.66 15.33 8.51
CA ARG A 235 0.97 15.29 9.81
C ARG A 235 -0.12 14.24 9.76
N VAL A 236 -0.02 13.25 10.63
CA VAL A 236 -0.95 12.12 10.73
C VAL A 236 -1.66 12.17 12.08
N ALA A 237 -2.99 12.17 12.07
CA ALA A 237 -3.78 11.91 13.26
C ALA A 237 -4.29 10.47 13.20
N ASP A 238 -3.88 9.66 14.16
CA ASP A 238 -4.27 8.27 14.28
C ASP A 238 -5.28 8.05 15.42
N LYS A 239 -6.13 7.03 15.25
CA LYS A 239 -7.18 6.69 16.22
C LYS A 239 -6.65 5.77 17.30
N ASN A 240 -7.36 5.73 18.44
CA ASN A 240 -7.10 4.72 19.46
C ASN A 240 -7.29 3.30 18.86
N PRO A 241 -6.26 2.44 18.89
CA PRO A 241 -6.34 1.11 18.30
C PRO A 241 -7.03 0.08 19.19
N PHE A 242 -7.26 0.39 20.48
CA PHE A 242 -7.80 -0.55 21.44
C PHE A 242 -9.33 -0.60 21.41
N HIS A 243 -9.88 -1.80 21.32
CA HIS A 243 -11.32 -2.06 21.31
C HIS A 243 -11.67 -3.20 22.27
N ALA A 244 -12.79 -3.06 22.95
CA ALA A 244 -13.38 -4.10 23.78
C ALA A 244 -14.85 -4.26 23.39
N THR A 245 -15.28 -5.50 23.14
CA THR A 245 -16.65 -5.82 22.75
C THR A 245 -17.19 -6.91 23.65
N LEU A 246 -18.43 -6.75 24.11
CA LEU A 246 -19.19 -7.76 24.79
C LEU A 246 -20.43 -8.08 23.94
N GLU A 247 -20.63 -9.33 23.62
CA GLU A 247 -21.73 -9.81 22.81
C GLU A 247 -22.50 -10.91 23.56
N VAL A 248 -23.82 -10.84 23.55
CA VAL A 248 -24.70 -11.92 24.00
C VAL A 248 -25.64 -12.23 22.85
N ASN A 249 -25.68 -13.49 22.43
CA ASN A 249 -26.50 -13.92 21.33
C ASN A 249 -27.04 -15.37 21.54
N ASN A 250 -27.98 -15.80 20.71
CA ASN A 250 -28.56 -17.14 20.70
C ASN A 250 -28.22 -17.89 19.40
N TYR A 251 -27.05 -17.64 18.81
CA TYR A 251 -26.67 -18.26 17.53
C TYR A 251 -26.18 -19.70 17.65
N GLN A 252 -26.02 -20.20 18.87
CA GLN A 252 -25.67 -21.60 19.06
C GLN A 252 -26.89 -22.53 18.97
N THR A 253 -26.62 -23.78 18.61
CA THR A 253 -27.64 -24.82 18.64
C THR A 253 -28.09 -25.11 20.08
N PRO A 254 -29.39 -25.36 20.34
CA PRO A 254 -29.89 -25.77 21.65
C PRO A 254 -29.14 -26.95 22.26
N LEU A 255 -28.60 -27.86 21.42
CA LEU A 255 -27.84 -29.04 21.85
C LEU A 255 -26.65 -28.70 22.76
N VAL A 256 -26.01 -27.52 22.57
CA VAL A 256 -24.82 -27.08 23.34
C VAL A 256 -25.09 -25.80 24.13
N GLY A 257 -26.35 -25.36 24.22
CA GLY A 257 -26.73 -24.14 24.91
C GLY A 257 -26.88 -22.94 23.99
N GLU A 258 -28.13 -22.60 23.72
CA GLU A 258 -28.53 -21.59 22.73
C GLU A 258 -27.94 -20.20 23.00
N ILE A 259 -27.94 -19.78 24.28
CA ILE A 259 -27.47 -18.47 24.67
C ILE A 259 -25.97 -18.54 24.97
N ARG A 260 -25.20 -17.67 24.31
CA ARG A 260 -23.74 -17.50 24.57
C ARG A 260 -23.38 -16.05 24.85
N GLY A 261 -22.40 -15.86 25.74
CA GLY A 261 -21.71 -14.60 25.93
C GLY A 261 -20.30 -14.67 25.38
N ILE A 262 -19.85 -13.65 24.68
CA ILE A 262 -18.48 -13.51 24.12
C ILE A 262 -17.92 -12.17 24.50
N GLY A 263 -16.73 -12.16 25.10
CA GLY A 263 -15.90 -10.96 25.29
C GLY A 263 -14.75 -10.97 24.28
N THR A 264 -14.55 -9.88 23.56
CA THR A 264 -13.44 -9.72 22.62
C THR A 264 -12.65 -8.49 22.98
N LEU A 265 -11.33 -8.65 23.11
CA LEU A 265 -10.36 -7.56 23.22
C LEU A 265 -9.53 -7.53 21.94
N SER A 266 -9.38 -6.38 21.33
CA SER A 266 -8.53 -6.22 20.15
C SER A 266 -7.74 -4.93 20.21
N ASP A 267 -6.55 -5.01 19.64
CA ASP A 267 -5.68 -3.88 19.38
C ASP A 267 -5.30 -3.90 17.89
N ASP A 268 -5.64 -2.84 17.18
CA ASP A 268 -5.45 -2.74 15.72
C ASP A 268 -4.05 -2.22 15.35
N ASN A 269 -3.19 -1.90 16.33
CA ASN A 269 -1.84 -1.38 16.09
C ASN A 269 -0.92 -1.58 17.31
N LEU A 270 -0.84 -2.80 17.80
CA LEU A 270 -0.19 -3.18 19.06
C LEU A 270 1.28 -2.72 19.15
N THR A 271 2.05 -2.88 18.07
CA THR A 271 3.48 -2.52 18.06
C THR A 271 3.77 -1.23 17.30
N GLY A 272 2.76 -0.59 16.72
CA GLY A 272 2.91 0.63 15.91
C GLY A 272 3.25 0.37 14.44
N HIS A 273 3.24 -0.88 14.00
CA HIS A 273 3.51 -1.27 12.61
C HIS A 273 2.23 -1.66 11.84
N GLY A 274 1.05 -1.32 12.38
CA GLY A 274 -0.23 -1.68 11.78
C GLY A 274 -0.58 -3.15 11.98
N ASP A 275 -0.03 -3.78 12.98
CA ASP A 275 -0.31 -5.14 13.40
C ASP A 275 -1.59 -5.21 14.22
N GLN A 276 -2.28 -6.35 14.17
CA GLN A 276 -3.55 -6.54 14.85
C GLN A 276 -3.47 -7.75 15.78
N LEU A 277 -3.89 -7.55 17.03
CA LEU A 277 -4.11 -8.63 17.99
C LEU A 277 -5.62 -8.70 18.28
N SER A 278 -6.19 -9.89 18.28
CA SER A 278 -7.57 -10.12 18.72
C SER A 278 -7.60 -11.34 19.63
N LEU A 279 -8.24 -11.18 20.78
CA LEU A 279 -8.44 -12.21 21.79
C LEU A 279 -9.93 -12.26 22.11
N SER A 280 -10.56 -13.42 21.89
CA SER A 280 -11.96 -13.63 22.25
C SER A 280 -12.10 -14.80 23.24
N TYR A 281 -12.94 -14.58 24.22
CA TYR A 281 -13.36 -15.59 25.17
C TYR A 281 -14.87 -15.65 25.22
N GLY A 282 -15.43 -16.85 25.08
CA GLY A 282 -16.86 -17.03 25.09
C GLY A 282 -17.28 -18.25 25.89
N GLN A 283 -18.53 -18.23 26.36
CA GLN A 283 -19.13 -19.33 27.08
C GLN A 283 -20.65 -19.39 26.80
N SER A 284 -21.17 -20.60 26.70
CA SER A 284 -22.63 -20.87 26.74
C SER A 284 -22.98 -21.83 27.88
N SER A 285 -24.26 -22.04 28.10
CA SER A 285 -24.74 -22.92 29.18
C SER A 285 -24.30 -24.38 29.05
N GLY A 286 -23.97 -24.84 27.86
CA GLY A 286 -23.50 -26.21 27.58
C GLY A 286 -22.11 -26.27 26.96
N ALA A 287 -21.54 -25.13 26.56
CA ALA A 287 -20.21 -25.08 26.04
C ALA A 287 -19.20 -24.83 27.18
N LEU A 288 -18.08 -25.51 27.10
CA LEU A 288 -16.87 -25.16 27.77
C LEU A 288 -16.28 -23.90 27.09
N PRO A 289 -15.27 -23.24 27.69
CA PRO A 289 -14.77 -21.98 27.17
C PRO A 289 -14.41 -22.03 25.66
N ILE A 290 -14.91 -21.08 24.90
CA ILE A 290 -14.49 -20.80 23.53
C ILE A 290 -13.33 -19.80 23.63
N LEU A 291 -12.20 -20.17 23.07
CA LEU A 291 -11.03 -19.28 23.00
C LEU A 291 -10.65 -19.08 21.55
N ASP A 292 -10.55 -17.83 21.11
CA ASP A 292 -10.03 -17.45 19.79
C ASP A 292 -8.94 -16.40 20.00
N ALA A 293 -7.74 -16.66 19.48
CA ALA A 293 -6.62 -15.74 19.51
C ALA A 293 -6.04 -15.63 18.11
N SER A 294 -5.91 -14.42 17.60
CA SER A 294 -5.32 -14.16 16.29
C SER A 294 -4.40 -12.95 16.34
N TYR A 295 -3.30 -13.03 15.61
CA TYR A 295 -2.38 -11.92 15.43
C TYR A 295 -2.05 -11.77 13.96
N SER A 296 -2.06 -10.54 13.45
CA SER A 296 -1.75 -10.21 12.07
C SER A 296 -0.64 -9.18 12.02
N LEU A 297 0.48 -9.53 11.41
CA LEU A 297 1.68 -8.71 11.34
C LEU A 297 2.02 -8.39 9.88
N PRO A 298 1.89 -7.15 9.41
CA PRO A 298 2.50 -6.72 8.15
C PRO A 298 4.02 -6.56 8.37
N PHE A 299 4.82 -7.36 7.64
CA PHE A 299 6.27 -7.41 7.87
C PHE A 299 7.10 -6.71 6.80
N ASN A 300 6.46 -6.15 5.76
CA ASN A 300 7.15 -5.34 4.77
C ASN A 300 6.32 -4.11 4.36
N ARG A 301 6.96 -3.18 3.66
CA ARG A 301 6.34 -1.95 3.17
C ARG A 301 5.25 -2.15 2.13
N TYR A 302 5.22 -3.31 1.45
CA TYR A 302 4.19 -3.68 0.47
C TYR A 302 2.93 -4.25 1.10
N GLY A 303 2.89 -4.39 2.43
CA GLY A 303 1.72 -4.89 3.15
C GLY A 303 1.58 -6.40 3.18
N THR A 304 2.66 -7.17 2.89
CA THR A 304 2.64 -8.62 3.10
C THR A 304 2.38 -8.91 4.57
N THR A 305 1.33 -9.65 4.85
CA THR A 305 0.84 -9.89 6.21
C THR A 305 0.92 -11.36 6.55
N PHE A 306 1.53 -11.67 7.70
CA PHE A 306 1.55 -12.99 8.29
C PHE A 306 0.56 -13.03 9.45
N SER A 307 -0.33 -14.02 9.47
CA SER A 307 -1.41 -14.10 10.45
C SER A 307 -1.52 -15.50 11.05
N PRO A 308 -0.85 -15.79 12.19
CA PRO A 308 -1.10 -16.97 12.99
C PRO A 308 -2.40 -16.81 13.77
N TYR A 309 -3.08 -17.94 14.01
CA TYR A 309 -4.25 -17.99 14.85
C TYR A 309 -4.35 -19.29 15.61
N TYR A 310 -5.00 -19.21 16.77
CA TYR A 310 -5.32 -20.33 17.64
C TYR A 310 -6.81 -20.27 18.00
N ARG A 311 -7.52 -21.39 17.87
CA ARG A 311 -8.92 -21.52 18.24
C ARG A 311 -9.13 -22.79 19.02
N ARG A 312 -9.89 -22.68 20.10
CA ARG A 312 -10.32 -23.82 20.90
C ARG A 312 -11.80 -23.72 21.17
N TYR A 313 -12.49 -24.81 20.86
CA TYR A 313 -13.93 -24.96 21.04
C TYR A 313 -14.19 -26.28 21.72
N ASP A 314 -14.53 -26.22 23.00
CA ASP A 314 -14.92 -27.39 23.75
C ASP A 314 -16.41 -27.32 24.00
N PHE A 315 -17.15 -28.41 23.79
CA PHE A 315 -18.58 -28.43 24.03
C PHE A 315 -19.05 -29.75 24.64
N LYS A 316 -20.19 -29.66 25.33
CA LYS A 316 -20.92 -30.78 25.93
C LYS A 316 -22.37 -30.73 25.47
N LEU A 317 -22.94 -31.88 25.04
CA LEU A 317 -24.33 -31.97 24.73
C LEU A 317 -25.18 -31.91 26.01
N ILE A 318 -26.10 -30.94 26.07
CA ILE A 318 -26.94 -30.68 27.24
C ILE A 318 -28.44 -30.94 27.00
N GLU A 319 -28.86 -31.17 25.77
CA GLU A 319 -30.26 -31.39 25.40
C GLU A 319 -30.69 -32.86 25.57
N GLN A 320 -31.94 -33.07 26.00
CA GLN A 320 -32.55 -34.41 26.07
C GLN A 320 -32.82 -34.91 24.66
N PRO A 321 -32.66 -36.25 24.39
CA PRO A 321 -32.33 -37.34 25.31
C PRO A 321 -30.81 -37.60 25.49
N PHE A 322 -29.95 -36.74 24.96
CA PHE A 322 -28.48 -36.96 24.87
C PHE A 322 -27.76 -36.68 26.18
N THR A 323 -28.33 -35.88 27.08
CA THR A 323 -27.71 -35.50 28.36
C THR A 323 -27.16 -36.68 29.17
N PRO A 324 -27.87 -37.83 29.32
CA PRO A 324 -27.35 -38.97 30.07
C PRO A 324 -26.09 -39.60 29.46
N LEU A 325 -25.85 -39.41 28.15
CA LEU A 325 -24.72 -39.97 27.46
C LEU A 325 -23.41 -39.19 27.74
N ASN A 326 -23.51 -37.99 28.36
CA ASN A 326 -22.39 -37.13 28.73
C ASN A 326 -21.36 -36.91 27.59
N ILE A 327 -21.90 -36.71 26.37
CA ILE A 327 -21.08 -36.53 25.15
C ILE A 327 -20.38 -35.19 25.23
N LYS A 328 -19.04 -35.23 25.11
CA LYS A 328 -18.17 -34.06 25.05
C LYS A 328 -17.33 -34.13 23.80
N ALA A 329 -17.05 -32.97 23.20
CA ALA A 329 -16.11 -32.85 22.10
C ALA A 329 -15.18 -31.67 22.34
N ASN A 330 -13.93 -31.87 21.97
CA ASN A 330 -12.89 -30.86 22.01
C ASN A 330 -12.39 -30.65 20.60
N SER A 331 -12.29 -29.37 20.19
CA SER A 331 -11.72 -28.99 18.91
C SER A 331 -10.65 -27.94 19.13
N GLU A 332 -9.47 -28.20 18.63
CA GLU A 332 -8.33 -27.30 18.69
C GLU A 332 -7.80 -27.07 17.26
N ILE A 333 -7.65 -25.81 16.89
CA ILE A 333 -7.19 -25.42 15.56
C ILE A 333 -6.04 -24.45 15.73
N ILE A 334 -4.90 -24.82 15.17
CA ILE A 334 -3.74 -23.95 15.04
C ILE A 334 -3.52 -23.73 13.54
N GLY A 335 -3.45 -22.49 13.13
CA GLY A 335 -3.25 -22.17 11.72
C GLY A 335 -2.45 -20.90 11.51
N MET A 336 -2.02 -20.72 10.29
CA MET A 336 -1.35 -19.50 9.84
C MET A 336 -1.72 -19.18 8.40
N SER A 337 -1.75 -17.90 8.07
CA SER A 337 -1.97 -17.44 6.71
C SER A 337 -0.92 -16.40 6.32
N LEU A 338 -0.59 -16.36 5.04
CA LEU A 338 0.27 -15.36 4.43
C LEU A 338 -0.52 -14.68 3.31
N ARG A 339 -0.64 -13.36 3.38
CA ARG A 339 -1.35 -12.56 2.38
C ARG A 339 -0.41 -11.54 1.78
N GLN A 340 -0.33 -11.50 0.45
CA GLN A 340 0.36 -10.46 -0.31
C GLN A 340 -0.66 -9.67 -1.13
N PRO A 341 -0.84 -8.35 -0.90
CA PRO A 341 -1.55 -7.48 -1.82
C PRO A 341 -0.80 -7.40 -3.16
N ILE A 342 -1.54 -7.37 -4.26
CA ILE A 342 -1.00 -7.29 -5.63
C ILE A 342 -1.43 -5.96 -6.23
#